data_a17164b0a0a26e53ad9b84b391bfff80
#
_entry.id   a17164b0a0a26e53ad9b84b391bfff80
#
_cell.length_a   1.000
_cell.length_b   1.000
_cell.length_c   1.000
_cell.angle_alpha   90.00
_cell.angle_beta   90.00
_cell.angle_gamma   90.00
#
_symmetry.space_group_name_H-M   'P 1'
#
loop_
_entity.id
_entity.type
_entity.pdbx_description
1 polymer ?
#
loop_
_entity_poly.entity_id
_entity_poly.type
_entity_poly.pdbx_seq_one_letter_code
_entity_poly.pdbx_strand_id
1 'polypeptide(L)'
;IEGRTKSAYYVGAVTNAYRHALDDAIAGRPLDPVWQREVLQISHRPYSTGFYFGQPGQYTANSAYFAGAEVCAVVEGTAPDGRAVLTQRNKFAVGDTLELVTNTAPPVTFTAQDLRDGDGEALETVPHPMQRFTMPLPCTAAPLSLVRRKLPAETVDIRLECGKIKESRT
;
A
#
# COMPACT_ATOMS: atom_id res chain seq x y z
N ILE A 1 -1.37 3.89 -17.17
CA ILE A 1 -0.55 3.55 -15.98
C ILE A 1 0.78 3.02 -16.48
N GLU A 2 1.89 3.62 -16.03
CA GLU A 2 3.24 3.19 -16.38
C GLU A 2 3.95 2.71 -15.11
N GLY A 3 4.51 1.51 -15.13
CA GLY A 3 5.13 0.87 -13.97
C GLY A 3 6.43 0.14 -14.26
N ARG A 4 7.00 0.26 -15.47
CA ARG A 4 8.20 -0.50 -15.88
C ARG A 4 9.40 -0.32 -14.95
N THR A 5 9.59 0.89 -14.43
CA THR A 5 10.69 1.21 -13.52
C THR A 5 10.25 1.25 -12.05
N LYS A 6 9.04 0.82 -11.76
CA LYS A 6 8.44 0.85 -10.43
C LYS A 6 8.42 -0.54 -9.78
N SER A 7 8.22 -0.58 -8.46
CA SER A 7 8.06 -1.84 -7.75
C SER A 7 6.72 -2.52 -8.08
N ALA A 8 6.64 -3.83 -7.89
CA ALA A 8 5.38 -4.57 -7.99
C ALA A 8 4.30 -3.99 -7.05
N TYR A 9 4.70 -3.51 -5.87
CA TYR A 9 3.79 -2.83 -4.94
C TYR A 9 3.17 -1.56 -5.56
N TYR A 10 3.98 -0.72 -6.21
CA TYR A 10 3.47 0.45 -6.91
C TYR A 10 2.42 0.08 -7.95
N VAL A 11 2.76 -0.86 -8.82
CA VAL A 11 1.83 -1.29 -9.90
C VAL A 11 0.56 -1.86 -9.30
N GLY A 12 0.67 -2.76 -8.31
CA GLY A 12 -0.48 -3.38 -7.66
C GLY A 12 -1.39 -2.36 -6.99
N ALA A 13 -0.84 -1.45 -6.18
CA ALA A 13 -1.63 -0.46 -5.46
C ALA A 13 -2.34 0.54 -6.40
N VAL A 14 -1.64 1.05 -7.42
CA VAL A 14 -2.25 1.96 -8.41
C VAL A 14 -3.36 1.25 -9.18
N THR A 15 -3.07 0.06 -9.73
CA THR A 15 -4.06 -0.68 -10.52
C THR A 15 -5.29 -1.05 -9.70
N ASN A 16 -5.09 -1.46 -8.44
CA ASN A 16 -6.18 -1.79 -7.52
C ASN A 16 -7.06 -0.57 -7.24
N ALA A 17 -6.46 0.57 -6.90
CA ALA A 17 -7.21 1.80 -6.65
C ALA A 17 -8.01 2.25 -7.88
N TYR A 18 -7.41 2.21 -9.07
CA TYR A 18 -8.10 2.54 -10.32
C TYR A 18 -9.22 1.55 -10.65
N ARG A 19 -9.02 0.23 -10.38
CA ARG A 19 -10.05 -0.76 -10.62
C ARG A 19 -11.29 -0.48 -9.78
N HIS A 20 -11.11 -0.24 -8.48
CA HIS A 20 -12.22 0.09 -7.59
C HIS A 20 -12.89 1.42 -7.95
N ALA A 21 -12.12 2.44 -8.31
CA ALA A 21 -12.67 3.72 -8.75
C ALA A 21 -13.52 3.55 -10.03
N LEU A 22 -13.07 2.72 -10.96
CA LEU A 22 -13.81 2.45 -12.20
C LEU A 22 -15.10 1.66 -11.91
N ASP A 23 -15.05 0.66 -11.03
CA ASP A 23 -16.21 -0.11 -10.65
C ASP A 23 -17.27 0.74 -9.93
N ASP A 24 -16.84 1.67 -9.07
CA ASP A 24 -17.74 2.62 -8.44
C ASP A 24 -18.39 3.57 -9.48
N ALA A 25 -17.59 4.08 -10.41
CA ALA A 25 -18.09 4.95 -11.47
C ALA A 25 -19.11 4.24 -12.37
N ILE A 26 -18.84 3.00 -12.78
CA ILE A 26 -19.74 2.19 -13.60
C ILE A 26 -21.06 1.91 -12.85
N ALA A 27 -20.97 1.68 -11.55
CA ALA A 27 -22.14 1.41 -10.70
C ALA A 27 -22.87 2.69 -10.25
N GLY A 28 -22.43 3.88 -10.67
CA GLY A 28 -22.98 5.15 -10.25
C GLY A 28 -22.80 5.48 -8.77
N ARG A 29 -21.81 4.86 -8.12
CA ARG A 29 -21.47 5.11 -6.72
C ARG A 29 -20.40 6.21 -6.60
N PRO A 30 -20.38 6.99 -5.51
CA PRO A 30 -19.28 7.88 -5.23
C PRO A 30 -17.99 7.06 -4.97
N LEU A 31 -16.85 7.60 -5.38
CA LEU A 31 -15.54 7.00 -5.10
C LEU A 31 -15.33 6.89 -3.58
N ASP A 32 -15.00 5.70 -3.10
CA ASP A 32 -14.57 5.53 -1.71
C ASP A 32 -13.22 6.23 -1.48
N PRO A 33 -13.14 7.17 -0.52
CA PRO A 33 -11.91 7.91 -0.22
C PRO A 33 -10.73 7.01 0.18
N VAL A 34 -10.96 5.76 0.56
CA VAL A 34 -9.87 4.82 0.86
C VAL A 34 -8.95 4.64 -0.35
N TRP A 35 -9.50 4.56 -1.55
CA TRP A 35 -8.70 4.34 -2.77
C TRP A 35 -7.85 5.54 -3.16
N GLN A 36 -8.32 6.76 -2.85
CA GLN A 36 -7.47 7.96 -2.98
C GLN A 36 -6.30 7.91 -1.98
N ARG A 37 -6.55 7.46 -0.75
CA ARG A 37 -5.47 7.31 0.23
C ARG A 37 -4.48 6.22 -0.14
N GLU A 38 -4.93 5.16 -0.81
CA GLU A 38 -4.04 4.06 -1.23
C GLU A 38 -2.98 4.50 -2.24
N VAL A 39 -3.30 5.38 -3.18
CA VAL A 39 -2.28 5.90 -4.11
C VAL A 39 -1.26 6.82 -3.43
N LEU A 40 -1.53 7.29 -2.21
CA LEU A 40 -0.58 8.06 -1.41
C LEU A 40 0.35 7.16 -0.56
N GLN A 41 0.08 5.86 -0.46
CA GLN A 41 0.92 4.93 0.30
C GLN A 41 2.14 4.44 -0.48
N ILE A 42 2.12 4.56 -1.80
CA ILE A 42 3.23 4.16 -2.68
C ILE A 42 4.26 5.27 -2.81
N SER A 43 5.45 4.91 -3.30
CA SER A 43 6.49 5.92 -3.58
C SER A 43 6.11 6.79 -4.78
N HIS A 44 5.89 8.08 -4.56
CA HIS A 44 5.47 9.03 -5.58
C HIS A 44 6.07 10.43 -5.36
N ARG A 45 6.05 11.26 -6.38
CA ARG A 45 6.20 12.71 -6.28
C ARG A 45 4.82 13.35 -6.06
N PRO A 46 4.74 14.64 -5.70
CA PRO A 46 3.44 15.32 -5.62
C PRO A 46 2.61 15.08 -6.88
N TYR A 47 1.36 14.69 -6.67
CA TYR A 47 0.42 14.43 -7.76
C TYR A 47 -0.10 15.73 -8.36
N SER A 48 -0.45 15.68 -9.64
CA SER A 48 -1.18 16.73 -10.32
C SER A 48 -2.27 16.13 -11.20
N THR A 49 -3.23 16.93 -11.60
CA THR A 49 -4.27 16.56 -12.57
C THR A 49 -3.81 16.69 -14.02
N GLY A 50 -2.53 16.98 -14.24
CA GLY A 50 -2.03 17.28 -15.58
C GLY A 50 -2.81 18.48 -16.18
N PHE A 51 -3.12 18.39 -17.45
CA PHE A 51 -3.80 19.48 -18.19
C PHE A 51 -5.34 19.38 -18.17
N TYR A 52 -5.94 18.46 -17.36
CA TYR A 52 -7.40 18.26 -17.36
C TYR A 52 -8.18 19.49 -16.91
N PHE A 53 -7.64 20.32 -16.02
CA PHE A 53 -8.32 21.48 -15.46
C PHE A 53 -7.56 22.80 -15.71
N GLY A 54 -6.61 22.80 -16.64
CA GLY A 54 -5.80 23.96 -16.96
C GLY A 54 -4.32 23.63 -16.96
N GLN A 55 -3.47 24.65 -16.95
CA GLN A 55 -2.03 24.45 -16.93
C GLN A 55 -1.58 24.02 -15.52
N PRO A 56 -0.95 22.85 -15.38
CA PRO A 56 -0.52 22.38 -14.05
C PRO A 56 0.64 23.24 -13.53
N GLY A 57 0.62 23.51 -12.23
CA GLY A 57 1.78 24.04 -11.53
C GLY A 57 2.95 23.04 -11.52
N GLN A 58 4.17 23.55 -11.42
CA GLN A 58 5.35 22.71 -11.21
C GLN A 58 5.74 22.72 -9.73
N TYR A 59 5.98 21.53 -9.19
CA TYR A 59 6.57 21.39 -7.87
C TYR A 59 8.10 21.56 -7.98
N THR A 60 8.62 22.67 -7.48
CA THR A 60 10.02 23.04 -7.61
C THR A 60 10.82 22.97 -6.31
N ALA A 61 10.16 22.63 -5.19
CA ALA A 61 10.80 22.69 -3.87
C ALA A 61 11.91 21.63 -3.71
N ASN A 62 11.69 20.42 -4.19
CA ASN A 62 12.71 19.35 -4.19
C ASN A 62 12.31 18.22 -5.16
N SER A 63 13.21 17.23 -5.32
CA SER A 63 12.96 16.03 -6.12
C SER A 63 12.64 14.80 -5.27
N ALA A 64 12.33 14.97 -3.98
CA ALA A 64 12.10 13.87 -3.06
C ALA A 64 10.85 13.05 -3.46
N TYR A 65 10.93 11.76 -3.19
CA TYR A 65 9.80 10.85 -3.26
C TYR A 65 9.19 10.69 -1.87
N PHE A 66 7.88 10.65 -1.83
CA PHE A 66 7.12 10.35 -0.63
C PHE A 66 6.69 8.90 -0.68
N ALA A 67 6.68 8.23 0.47
CA ALA A 67 6.15 6.88 0.61
C ALA A 67 5.44 6.77 1.97
N GLY A 68 4.17 6.40 1.96
CA GLY A 68 3.37 6.26 3.18
C GLY A 68 3.44 4.87 3.81
N ALA A 69 3.95 3.89 3.07
CA ALA A 69 4.05 2.51 3.56
C ALA A 69 5.20 1.75 2.90
N GLU A 70 5.66 0.69 3.58
CA GLU A 70 6.61 -0.29 3.06
C GLU A 70 6.04 -1.70 3.13
N VAL A 71 6.34 -2.53 2.13
CA VAL A 71 5.92 -3.93 2.09
C VAL A 71 6.79 -4.76 3.01
N CYS A 72 6.19 -5.44 3.97
CA CYS A 72 6.87 -6.34 4.90
C CYS A 72 6.89 -7.78 4.40
N ALA A 73 5.80 -8.24 3.77
CA ALA A 73 5.74 -9.60 3.23
C ALA A 73 4.73 -9.72 2.08
N VAL A 74 4.87 -10.80 1.32
CA VAL A 74 3.94 -11.21 0.24
C VAL A 74 3.35 -12.57 0.61
N VAL A 75 2.04 -12.70 0.47
CA VAL A 75 1.33 -13.97 0.66
C VAL A 75 1.61 -14.90 -0.52
N GLU A 76 2.05 -16.11 -0.25
CA GLU A 76 2.24 -17.16 -1.25
C GLU A 76 1.04 -18.11 -1.34
N GLY A 77 0.36 -18.33 -0.21
CA GLY A 77 -0.78 -19.23 -0.12
C GLY A 77 -1.22 -19.45 1.31
N THR A 78 -1.96 -20.52 1.53
CA THR A 78 -2.47 -20.94 2.83
C THR A 78 -1.99 -22.37 3.11
N ALA A 79 -1.46 -22.57 4.31
CA ALA A 79 -1.07 -23.88 4.80
C ALA A 79 -2.28 -24.72 5.21
N PRO A 80 -2.15 -26.06 5.36
CA PRO A 80 -3.27 -26.94 5.73
C PRO A 80 -3.94 -26.60 7.06
N ASP A 81 -3.22 -25.97 7.97
CA ASP A 81 -3.71 -25.50 9.27
C ASP A 81 -4.43 -24.15 9.22
N GLY A 82 -4.58 -23.57 8.02
CA GLY A 82 -5.26 -22.28 7.80
C GLY A 82 -4.36 -21.06 7.94
N ARG A 83 -3.10 -21.22 8.30
CA ARG A 83 -2.14 -20.11 8.41
C ARG A 83 -1.72 -19.64 7.01
N ALA A 84 -1.51 -18.36 6.86
CA ALA A 84 -0.91 -17.84 5.63
C ALA A 84 0.57 -18.25 5.56
N VAL A 85 1.01 -18.61 4.36
CA VAL A 85 2.42 -18.80 4.01
C VAL A 85 2.89 -17.53 3.33
N LEU A 86 3.96 -16.93 3.85
CA LEU A 86 4.44 -15.62 3.39
C LEU A 86 5.96 -15.65 3.13
N THR A 87 6.38 -14.76 2.25
CA THR A 87 7.79 -14.45 2.01
C THR A 87 8.09 -13.02 2.44
N GLN A 88 9.07 -12.86 3.30
CA GLN A 88 9.52 -11.57 3.83
C GLN A 88 10.10 -10.65 2.73
N ARG A 89 9.85 -9.34 2.86
CA ARG A 89 10.44 -8.27 2.05
C ARG A 89 11.17 -7.24 2.89
N ASN A 90 10.61 -6.89 4.06
CA ASN A 90 11.25 -6.02 5.05
C ASN A 90 11.06 -6.63 6.44
N LYS A 91 12.01 -6.37 7.34
CA LYS A 91 12.00 -6.88 8.72
C LYS A 91 10.80 -6.34 9.50
N PHE A 92 10.14 -7.22 10.24
CA PHE A 92 9.12 -6.88 11.23
C PHE A 92 9.12 -7.91 12.37
N ALA A 93 8.38 -7.64 13.44
CA ALA A 93 8.35 -8.41 14.66
C ALA A 93 6.92 -8.71 15.11
N VAL A 94 6.80 -9.67 16.03
CA VAL A 94 5.59 -9.85 16.81
C VAL A 94 5.25 -8.54 17.54
N GLY A 95 3.97 -8.15 17.51
CA GLY A 95 3.50 -6.90 18.08
C GLY A 95 3.46 -5.71 17.11
N ASP A 96 4.11 -5.81 15.95
CA ASP A 96 4.04 -4.73 14.94
C ASP A 96 2.61 -4.58 14.40
N THR A 97 2.18 -3.33 14.23
CA THR A 97 0.93 -3.00 13.56
C THR A 97 1.14 -3.00 12.05
N LEU A 98 0.43 -3.87 11.37
CA LEU A 98 0.52 -4.10 9.93
C LEU A 98 -0.83 -3.93 9.25
N GLU A 99 -0.82 -3.87 7.93
CA GLU A 99 -2.02 -3.87 7.09
C GLU A 99 -1.94 -5.01 6.07
N LEU A 100 -3.02 -5.79 5.97
CA LEU A 100 -3.23 -6.73 4.89
C LEU A 100 -3.91 -5.99 3.73
N VAL A 101 -3.27 -6.01 2.58
CA VAL A 101 -3.74 -5.40 1.33
C VAL A 101 -4.12 -6.51 0.36
N THR A 102 -5.40 -6.55 -0.01
CA THR A 102 -5.96 -7.48 -0.99
C THR A 102 -6.49 -6.71 -2.19
N ASN A 103 -6.85 -7.42 -3.25
CA ASN A 103 -7.47 -6.82 -4.43
C ASN A 103 -9.00 -6.73 -4.36
N THR A 104 -9.62 -7.20 -3.29
CA THR A 104 -11.08 -7.33 -3.18
C THR A 104 -11.71 -6.37 -2.18
N ALA A 105 -10.91 -5.81 -1.27
CA ALA A 105 -11.41 -5.00 -0.16
C ALA A 105 -10.39 -3.94 0.27
N PRO A 106 -10.82 -2.90 1.00
CA PRO A 106 -9.92 -1.97 1.66
C PRO A 106 -8.91 -2.68 2.57
N PRO A 107 -7.71 -2.11 2.77
CA PRO A 107 -6.71 -2.68 3.67
C PRO A 107 -7.23 -2.89 5.09
N VAL A 108 -6.88 -4.04 5.68
CA VAL A 108 -7.29 -4.41 7.04
C VAL A 108 -6.09 -4.29 7.97
N THR A 109 -6.19 -3.45 8.99
CA THR A 109 -5.16 -3.30 10.03
C THR A 109 -5.22 -4.47 11.01
N PHE A 110 -4.06 -5.01 11.38
CA PHE A 110 -3.94 -6.08 12.36
C PHE A 110 -2.58 -6.01 13.08
N THR A 111 -2.44 -6.77 14.15
CA THR A 111 -1.18 -6.92 14.88
C THR A 111 -0.51 -8.23 14.49
N ALA A 112 0.78 -8.20 14.14
CA ALA A 112 1.56 -9.39 13.86
C ALA A 112 1.67 -10.27 15.12
N GLN A 113 1.31 -11.54 14.99
CA GLN A 113 1.34 -12.49 16.10
C GLN A 113 1.59 -13.90 15.59
N ASP A 114 2.10 -14.77 16.48
CA ASP A 114 2.31 -16.19 16.22
C ASP A 114 3.03 -16.43 14.88
N LEU A 115 4.19 -15.78 14.72
CA LEU A 115 5.08 -16.02 13.58
C LEU A 115 5.76 -17.36 13.75
N ARG A 116 5.86 -18.17 12.69
CA ARG A 116 6.56 -19.47 12.72
C ARG A 116 7.41 -19.64 11.47
N ASP A 117 8.54 -20.29 11.64
CA ASP A 117 9.42 -20.67 10.54
C ASP A 117 8.92 -21.91 9.76
N GLY A 118 9.76 -22.43 8.86
CA GLY A 118 9.45 -23.61 8.03
C GLY A 118 9.33 -24.91 8.82
N ASP A 119 9.92 -24.97 10.00
CA ASP A 119 9.90 -26.14 10.90
C ASP A 119 8.77 -26.03 11.95
N GLY A 120 8.03 -24.91 11.94
CA GLY A 120 6.92 -24.64 12.86
C GLY A 120 7.35 -24.00 14.18
N GLU A 121 8.63 -23.67 14.35
CA GLU A 121 9.17 -23.03 15.55
C GLU A 121 8.74 -21.55 15.60
N ALA A 122 8.52 -21.06 16.82
CA ALA A 122 8.07 -19.68 17.03
C ALA A 122 9.19 -18.68 16.70
N LEU A 123 8.80 -17.60 16.02
CA LEU A 123 9.68 -16.49 15.69
C LEU A 123 9.20 -15.21 16.39
N GLU A 124 10.12 -14.48 17.02
CA GLU A 124 9.89 -13.14 17.52
C GLU A 124 9.98 -12.09 16.39
N THR A 125 10.82 -12.36 15.38
CA THR A 125 11.04 -11.46 14.24
C THR A 125 11.24 -12.24 12.96
N VAL A 126 11.02 -11.59 11.80
CA VAL A 126 11.33 -12.12 10.47
C VAL A 126 12.43 -11.24 9.85
N PRO A 127 13.73 -11.49 10.19
CA PRO A 127 14.80 -10.55 9.87
C PRO A 127 15.43 -10.74 8.49
N HIS A 128 15.34 -11.94 7.88
CA HIS A 128 16.11 -12.28 6.70
C HIS A 128 15.33 -12.02 5.41
N PRO A 129 15.94 -11.33 4.41
CA PRO A 129 15.34 -11.14 3.11
C PRO A 129 14.89 -12.47 2.49
N MET A 130 13.68 -12.49 1.93
CA MET A 130 13.08 -13.68 1.31
C MET A 130 12.83 -14.86 2.27
N GLN A 131 12.95 -14.66 3.57
CA GLN A 131 12.63 -15.69 4.55
C GLN A 131 11.16 -16.11 4.40
N ARG A 132 10.95 -17.42 4.32
CA ARG A 132 9.61 -18.01 4.30
C ARG A 132 9.16 -18.29 5.73
N PHE A 133 7.94 -17.95 6.03
CA PHE A 133 7.35 -18.09 7.37
C PHE A 133 5.83 -18.22 7.27
N THR A 134 5.19 -18.55 8.38
CA THR A 134 3.73 -18.60 8.48
C THR A 134 3.22 -17.72 9.61
N MET A 135 2.02 -17.15 9.46
CA MET A 135 1.28 -16.45 10.51
C MET A 135 -0.22 -16.45 10.22
N PRO A 136 -1.08 -16.27 11.24
CA PRO A 136 -2.49 -16.02 11.02
C PRO A 136 -2.70 -14.63 10.39
N LEU A 137 -3.66 -14.51 9.49
CA LEU A 137 -4.11 -13.25 8.92
C LEU A 137 -5.54 -12.94 9.38
N PRO A 138 -5.96 -11.66 9.40
CA PRO A 138 -7.30 -11.26 9.86
C PRO A 138 -8.43 -11.78 8.97
N CYS A 139 -8.14 -12.12 7.73
CA CYS A 139 -9.07 -12.74 6.79
C CYS A 139 -8.30 -13.56 5.74
N THR A 140 -9.03 -14.34 4.94
CA THR A 140 -8.46 -15.09 3.83
C THR A 140 -7.81 -14.15 2.81
N ALA A 141 -6.58 -14.45 2.42
CA ALA A 141 -5.81 -13.67 1.47
C ALA A 141 -5.37 -14.56 0.31
N ALA A 142 -5.65 -14.12 -0.91
CA ALA A 142 -5.16 -14.80 -2.11
C ALA A 142 -3.63 -14.66 -2.25
N PRO A 143 -2.97 -15.55 -2.96
CA PRO A 143 -1.57 -15.36 -3.35
C PRO A 143 -1.36 -13.98 -3.98
N LEU A 144 -0.19 -13.38 -3.72
CA LEU A 144 0.20 -12.02 -4.09
C LEU A 144 -0.48 -10.89 -3.29
N SER A 145 -1.36 -11.20 -2.32
CA SER A 145 -1.75 -10.21 -1.32
C SER A 145 -0.53 -9.74 -0.54
N LEU A 146 -0.56 -8.50 -0.08
CA LEU A 146 0.60 -7.87 0.54
C LEU A 146 0.35 -7.61 2.03
N VAL A 147 1.38 -7.78 2.82
CA VAL A 147 1.44 -7.28 4.19
C VAL A 147 2.38 -6.09 4.21
N ARG A 148 1.92 -4.95 4.70
CA ARG A 148 2.70 -3.71 4.75
C ARG A 148 2.64 -3.05 6.11
N ARG A 149 3.58 -2.16 6.37
CA ARG A 149 3.63 -1.28 7.55
C ARG A 149 3.51 0.17 7.08
N LYS A 150 2.69 0.98 7.76
CA LYS A 150 2.68 2.43 7.56
C LYS A 150 3.98 3.04 8.07
N LEU A 151 4.50 3.97 7.30
CA LEU A 151 5.63 4.78 7.72
C LEU A 151 5.16 5.97 8.56
N PRO A 152 5.99 6.49 9.51
CA PRO A 152 5.65 7.66 10.30
C PRO A 152 5.30 8.86 9.41
N ALA A 153 4.34 9.67 9.84
CA ALA A 153 3.84 10.83 9.09
C ALA A 153 4.91 11.91 8.80
N GLU A 154 6.00 11.94 9.56
CA GLU A 154 7.14 12.83 9.32
C GLU A 154 7.86 12.55 7.99
N THR A 155 7.65 11.35 7.43
CA THR A 155 8.16 10.98 6.10
C THR A 155 7.19 11.41 4.98
N VAL A 156 6.01 11.92 5.33
CA VAL A 156 4.89 12.17 4.41
C VAL A 156 4.27 13.54 4.69
N ASP A 157 5.01 14.63 4.50
CA ASP A 157 4.39 15.96 4.42
C ASP A 157 3.76 16.14 3.03
N ILE A 158 2.63 15.48 2.82
CA ILE A 158 1.81 15.70 1.63
C ILE A 158 0.67 16.62 2.03
N ARG A 159 0.93 17.91 2.05
CA ARG A 159 -0.14 18.88 1.87
C ARG A 159 -0.57 18.81 0.43
N LEU A 160 -1.63 18.07 0.17
CA LEU A 160 -2.45 18.26 -1.03
C LEU A 160 -3.04 19.68 -0.93
N GLU A 161 -2.27 20.68 -1.26
CA GLU A 161 -2.81 21.97 -1.65
C GLU A 161 -3.48 21.75 -3.01
N CYS A 162 -4.70 21.23 -2.95
CA CYS A 162 -5.63 21.34 -4.06
C CYS A 162 -5.75 22.82 -4.35
N GLY A 163 -5.19 23.25 -5.49
CA GLY A 163 -4.95 24.63 -5.83
C GLY A 163 -6.14 25.51 -5.52
N LYS A 164 -6.00 26.43 -4.63
CA LYS A 164 -6.79 27.65 -4.62
C LYS A 164 -6.40 28.39 -5.91
N ILE A 165 -7.25 28.24 -6.91
CA ILE A 165 -7.26 29.13 -8.06
C ILE A 165 -7.49 30.52 -7.48
N LYS A 166 -6.42 31.32 -7.37
CA LYS A 166 -6.57 32.75 -7.16
C LYS A 166 -7.17 33.29 -8.44
N GLU A 167 -8.46 33.55 -8.41
CA GLU A 167 -9.08 34.47 -9.38
C GLU A 167 -8.37 35.81 -9.24
N SER A 168 -7.45 36.09 -10.15
CA SER A 168 -6.97 37.44 -10.38
C SER A 168 -8.10 38.19 -11.11
N ARG A 169 -8.93 38.93 -10.34
CA ARG A 169 -9.76 39.96 -10.90
C ARG A 169 -8.85 41.09 -11.39
N THR A 170 -8.93 41.37 -12.66
CA THR A 170 -8.66 42.68 -13.25
C THR A 170 -10.00 43.26 -13.64
#